data_d5838bb34ae2a8b923c42f1fa9f1154e
#
_entry.id   d5838bb34ae2a8b923c42f1fa9f1154e
#
_cell.length_a   1.000
_cell.length_b   1.000
_cell.length_c   1.000
_cell.angle_alpha   90.00
_cell.angle_beta   90.00
_cell.angle_gamma   90.00
#
_symmetry.space_group_name_H-M   'P 1'
#
loop_
_entity.id
_entity.type
_entity.pdbx_description
1 polymer ?
#
loop_
_entity_poly.entity_id
_entity_poly.type
_entity_poly.pdbx_seq_one_letter_code
_entity_poly.pdbx_strand_id
1 'polypeptide(L)'
;MNVTREELVQYAVEYTSFYAEKYAGANLQDGKSLPILTKEEAAHAGVSIISMEYYTKLGTPEVKSAYTSGSTGISLEAFSTNAESAGQLFSLWLYRRKYYGINTDAKFCFFFTLRDHYGQTKYDEQKNYLGISKELLQREKLDEIFGRIYAFQPKWLLLQPSIAMILARYIYETGAEVPGSLTYIELSGEMVTDRQRRFIESAFGAVTASQYGCNEIG
;
A
#
# COMPACT_ATOMS: atom_id res chain seq x y z
N MET A 1 -4.13 -16.03 -17.33
CA MET A 1 -4.89 -15.58 -18.52
C MET A 1 -4.45 -14.15 -18.80
N ASN A 2 -3.93 -13.85 -20.00
CA ASN A 2 -3.61 -12.47 -20.35
C ASN A 2 -4.89 -11.83 -20.90
N VAL A 3 -5.56 -11.03 -20.09
CA VAL A 3 -6.71 -10.24 -20.51
C VAL A 3 -6.18 -9.06 -21.34
N THR A 4 -6.70 -8.87 -22.54
CA THR A 4 -6.35 -7.70 -23.36
C THR A 4 -7.04 -6.45 -22.82
N ARG A 5 -6.56 -5.29 -23.23
CA ARG A 5 -7.19 -4.02 -22.87
C ARG A 5 -8.64 -3.94 -23.41
N GLU A 6 -8.84 -4.37 -24.65
CA GLU A 6 -10.13 -4.38 -25.31
C GLU A 6 -11.13 -5.24 -24.55
N GLU A 7 -10.72 -6.45 -24.13
CA GLU A 7 -11.54 -7.34 -23.30
C GLU A 7 -11.89 -6.70 -21.96
N LEU A 8 -10.94 -6.01 -21.32
CA LEU A 8 -11.20 -5.32 -20.05
C LEU A 8 -12.20 -4.17 -20.23
N VAL A 9 -12.05 -3.35 -21.27
CA VAL A 9 -12.98 -2.25 -21.58
C VAL A 9 -14.37 -2.78 -21.89
N GLN A 10 -14.48 -3.86 -22.68
CA GLN A 10 -15.75 -4.49 -23.00
C GLN A 10 -16.42 -5.03 -21.73
N TYR A 11 -15.67 -5.70 -20.87
CA TYR A 11 -16.18 -6.19 -19.58
C TYR A 11 -16.68 -5.04 -18.70
N ALA A 12 -15.92 -3.95 -18.61
CA ALA A 12 -16.33 -2.79 -17.82
C ALA A 12 -17.66 -2.19 -18.30
N VAL A 13 -17.84 -2.05 -19.62
CA VAL A 13 -19.10 -1.55 -20.20
C VAL A 13 -20.25 -2.50 -19.99
N GLU A 14 -20.02 -3.81 -20.10
CA GLU A 14 -21.07 -4.83 -19.96
C GLU A 14 -21.53 -5.01 -18.50
N TYR A 15 -20.59 -4.95 -17.55
CA TYR A 15 -20.85 -5.32 -16.15
C TYR A 15 -20.91 -4.15 -15.17
N THR A 16 -20.67 -2.90 -15.61
CA THR A 16 -20.81 -1.75 -14.73
C THR A 16 -21.71 -0.67 -15.34
N SER A 17 -22.66 -0.17 -14.57
CA SER A 17 -23.57 0.88 -15.04
C SER A 17 -22.84 2.20 -15.33
N PHE A 18 -21.84 2.53 -14.54
CA PHE A 18 -21.02 3.73 -14.73
C PHE A 18 -20.28 3.74 -16.08
N TYR A 19 -19.58 2.66 -16.43
CA TYR A 19 -18.83 2.61 -17.69
C TYR A 19 -19.72 2.44 -18.90
N ALA A 20 -20.87 1.75 -18.76
CA ALA A 20 -21.88 1.69 -19.80
C ALA A 20 -22.37 3.10 -20.22
N GLU A 21 -22.61 3.97 -19.24
CA GLU A 21 -23.01 5.36 -19.48
C GLU A 21 -21.83 6.21 -19.98
N LYS A 22 -20.69 6.18 -19.29
CA LYS A 22 -19.52 7.02 -19.60
C LYS A 22 -18.95 6.77 -21.01
N TYR A 23 -18.99 5.54 -21.47
CA TYR A 23 -18.43 5.13 -22.78
C TYR A 23 -19.50 4.97 -23.85
N ALA A 24 -20.74 5.40 -23.58
CA ALA A 24 -21.81 5.38 -24.58
C ALA A 24 -21.43 6.13 -25.86
N GLY A 25 -21.45 5.44 -26.99
CA GLY A 25 -21.07 6.01 -28.30
C GLY A 25 -19.55 6.15 -28.54
N ALA A 26 -18.69 5.78 -27.60
CA ALA A 26 -17.25 5.76 -27.83
C ALA A 26 -16.81 4.53 -28.64
N ASN A 27 -15.72 4.67 -29.41
CA ASN A 27 -15.09 3.52 -30.05
C ASN A 27 -14.25 2.73 -29.04
N LEU A 28 -14.78 1.63 -28.51
CA LEU A 28 -14.13 0.81 -27.48
C LEU A 28 -12.83 0.14 -27.96
N GLN A 29 -12.59 0.05 -29.27
CA GLN A 29 -11.36 -0.50 -29.86
C GLN A 29 -10.23 0.54 -29.91
N ASP A 30 -10.55 1.83 -29.89
CA ASP A 30 -9.57 2.92 -29.86
C ASP A 30 -9.48 3.53 -28.47
N GLY A 31 -8.50 3.08 -27.72
CA GLY A 31 -8.34 3.56 -26.35
C GLY A 31 -7.97 5.04 -26.21
N LYS A 32 -7.59 5.71 -27.30
CA LYS A 32 -7.37 7.17 -27.29
C LYS A 32 -8.67 7.94 -27.38
N SER A 33 -9.72 7.30 -27.89
CA SER A 33 -11.08 7.86 -27.99
C SER A 33 -11.90 7.71 -26.72
N LEU A 34 -11.44 6.89 -25.76
CA LEU A 34 -12.17 6.69 -24.50
C LEU A 34 -12.08 7.94 -23.61
N PRO A 35 -13.21 8.43 -23.08
CA PRO A 35 -13.20 9.50 -22.10
C PRO A 35 -12.33 9.17 -20.88
N ILE A 36 -11.49 10.13 -20.48
CA ILE A 36 -10.65 9.97 -19.28
C ILE A 36 -11.55 9.97 -18.05
N LEU A 37 -11.28 9.03 -17.12
CA LEU A 37 -11.90 9.01 -15.79
C LEU A 37 -11.14 9.94 -14.86
N THR A 38 -11.83 10.95 -14.33
CA THR A 38 -11.25 11.80 -13.29
C THR A 38 -11.49 11.19 -11.89
N LYS A 39 -10.70 11.65 -10.92
CA LYS A 39 -10.84 11.19 -9.54
C LYS A 39 -12.19 11.62 -8.93
N GLU A 40 -12.65 12.81 -9.31
CA GLU A 40 -13.95 13.35 -8.92
C GLU A 40 -15.09 12.49 -9.44
N GLU A 41 -15.05 12.12 -10.72
CA GLU A 41 -16.05 11.24 -11.32
C GLU A 41 -16.07 9.86 -10.63
N ALA A 42 -14.90 9.27 -10.39
CA ALA A 42 -14.79 7.99 -9.71
C ALA A 42 -15.34 8.05 -8.26
N ALA A 43 -15.08 9.14 -7.54
CA ALA A 43 -15.59 9.33 -6.19
C ALA A 43 -17.12 9.50 -6.16
N HIS A 44 -17.68 10.22 -7.15
CA HIS A 44 -19.14 10.39 -7.27
C HIS A 44 -19.84 9.12 -7.76
N ALA A 45 -19.16 8.31 -8.58
CA ALA A 45 -19.71 7.05 -9.07
C ALA A 45 -20.03 6.06 -7.93
N GLY A 46 -19.24 6.08 -6.85
CA GLY A 46 -19.44 5.21 -5.70
C GLY A 46 -19.52 3.74 -6.13
N VAL A 47 -20.58 3.04 -5.71
CA VAL A 47 -20.77 1.60 -6.03
C VAL A 47 -21.10 1.34 -7.50
N SER A 48 -21.53 2.34 -8.28
CA SER A 48 -21.88 2.14 -9.69
C SER A 48 -20.68 1.81 -10.58
N ILE A 49 -19.45 2.05 -10.10
CA ILE A 49 -18.20 1.67 -10.77
C ILE A 49 -17.85 0.18 -10.55
N ILE A 50 -18.54 -0.48 -9.62
CA ILE A 50 -18.29 -1.89 -9.30
C ILE A 50 -19.05 -2.76 -10.28
N SER A 51 -18.43 -3.88 -10.72
CA SER A 51 -19.13 -4.88 -11.53
C SER A 51 -20.34 -5.45 -10.79
N MET A 52 -21.46 -5.56 -11.48
CA MET A 52 -22.74 -6.10 -10.95
C MET A 52 -22.59 -7.48 -10.31
N GLU A 53 -21.62 -8.29 -10.78
CA GLU A 53 -21.35 -9.61 -10.21
C GLU A 53 -20.93 -9.57 -8.73
N TYR A 54 -20.44 -8.41 -8.28
CA TYR A 54 -19.95 -8.24 -6.91
C TYR A 54 -20.89 -7.46 -6.01
N TYR A 55 -22.03 -6.94 -6.50
CA TYR A 55 -22.96 -6.15 -5.68
C TYR A 55 -23.48 -6.90 -4.45
N THR A 56 -23.81 -8.18 -4.61
CA THR A 56 -24.29 -9.03 -3.51
C THR A 56 -23.18 -9.39 -2.51
N LYS A 57 -21.93 -9.16 -2.87
CA LYS A 57 -20.74 -9.45 -2.06
C LYS A 57 -20.21 -8.23 -1.32
N LEU A 58 -20.74 -7.04 -1.60
CA LEU A 58 -20.37 -5.82 -0.88
C LEU A 58 -20.71 -5.94 0.60
N GLY A 59 -19.78 -5.55 1.46
CA GLY A 59 -19.92 -5.69 2.91
C GLY A 59 -19.72 -7.11 3.44
N THR A 60 -19.40 -8.07 2.60
CA THR A 60 -18.99 -9.42 3.00
C THR A 60 -17.45 -9.53 3.05
N PRO A 61 -16.88 -10.55 3.71
CA PRO A 61 -15.44 -10.78 3.72
C PRO A 61 -14.83 -11.09 2.34
N GLU A 62 -15.63 -11.33 1.30
CA GLU A 62 -15.17 -11.62 -0.05
C GLU A 62 -14.67 -10.37 -0.79
N VAL A 63 -15.25 -9.20 -0.49
CA VAL A 63 -14.89 -7.92 -1.09
C VAL A 63 -14.39 -6.97 -0.01
N LYS A 64 -13.15 -6.54 -0.15
CA LYS A 64 -12.52 -5.55 0.73
C LYS A 64 -12.63 -4.17 0.12
N SER A 65 -12.76 -3.16 0.96
CA SER A 65 -12.60 -1.78 0.55
C SER A 65 -11.38 -1.14 1.22
N ALA A 66 -10.75 -0.21 0.50
CA ALA A 66 -9.65 0.61 0.99
C ALA A 66 -9.83 2.04 0.52
N TYR A 67 -9.54 3.00 1.40
CA TYR A 67 -9.63 4.41 1.07
C TYR A 67 -8.26 4.96 0.66
N THR A 68 -8.22 5.76 -0.40
CA THR A 68 -7.00 6.50 -0.74
C THR A 68 -6.77 7.63 0.24
N SER A 69 -5.50 8.07 0.39
CA SER A 69 -5.11 9.11 1.35
C SER A 69 -5.78 10.47 1.13
N GLY A 70 -6.33 10.70 -0.06
CA GLY A 70 -6.99 11.97 -0.38
C GLY A 70 -6.07 13.18 -0.35
N SER A 71 -4.78 13.03 -0.66
CA SER A 71 -3.79 14.14 -0.68
C SER A 71 -4.21 15.35 -1.52
N THR A 72 -5.13 15.16 -2.47
CA THR A 72 -5.75 16.21 -3.29
C THR A 72 -7.10 16.70 -2.75
N GLY A 73 -7.47 16.32 -1.53
CA GLY A 73 -8.75 16.65 -0.90
C GLY A 73 -9.89 15.65 -1.19
N ILE A 74 -9.71 14.73 -2.15
CA ILE A 74 -10.72 13.72 -2.50
C ILE A 74 -10.17 12.34 -2.13
N SER A 75 -10.87 11.64 -1.23
CA SER A 75 -10.61 10.24 -0.92
C SER A 75 -11.46 9.36 -1.82
N LEU A 76 -10.86 8.35 -2.43
CA LEU A 76 -11.54 7.37 -3.24
C LEU A 76 -11.62 6.05 -2.49
N GLU A 77 -12.79 5.43 -2.49
CA GLU A 77 -12.95 4.05 -2.02
C GLU A 77 -12.68 3.09 -3.18
N ALA A 78 -11.66 2.27 -3.02
CA ALA A 78 -11.29 1.23 -3.96
C ALA A 78 -11.72 -0.13 -3.43
N PHE A 79 -12.19 -1.01 -4.30
CA PHE A 79 -12.70 -2.33 -3.95
C PHE A 79 -11.85 -3.41 -4.59
N SER A 80 -11.61 -4.50 -3.87
CA SER A 80 -10.89 -5.66 -4.39
C SER A 80 -11.40 -6.96 -3.76
N THR A 81 -11.37 -8.04 -4.52
CA THR A 81 -11.60 -9.37 -3.99
C THR A 81 -10.34 -9.92 -3.30
N ASN A 82 -10.52 -10.95 -2.46
CA ASN A 82 -9.38 -11.65 -1.86
C ASN A 82 -8.47 -12.29 -2.93
N ALA A 83 -9.05 -12.78 -4.04
CA ALA A 83 -8.31 -13.38 -5.14
C ALA A 83 -7.45 -12.36 -5.89
N GLU A 84 -8.01 -11.17 -6.17
CA GLU A 84 -7.27 -10.05 -6.79
C GLU A 84 -6.13 -9.60 -5.89
N SER A 85 -6.40 -9.34 -4.61
CA SER A 85 -5.38 -8.94 -3.63
C SER A 85 -4.25 -9.98 -3.52
N ALA A 86 -4.58 -11.28 -3.53
CA ALA A 86 -3.59 -12.34 -3.51
C ALA A 86 -2.76 -12.38 -4.80
N GLY A 87 -3.40 -12.17 -5.96
CA GLY A 87 -2.73 -12.12 -7.27
C GLY A 87 -1.75 -10.96 -7.39
N GLN A 88 -2.16 -9.78 -6.95
CA GLN A 88 -1.33 -8.57 -6.92
C GLN A 88 -0.10 -8.76 -6.02
N LEU A 89 -0.29 -9.29 -4.82
CA LEU A 89 0.80 -9.53 -3.87
C LEU A 89 1.72 -10.67 -4.28
N PHE A 90 1.26 -11.63 -5.11
CA PHE A 90 2.06 -12.79 -5.50
C PHE A 90 3.36 -12.39 -6.23
N SER A 91 3.26 -11.53 -7.24
CA SER A 91 4.44 -11.05 -7.98
C SER A 91 5.41 -10.29 -7.08
N LEU A 92 4.89 -9.48 -6.17
CA LEU A 92 5.67 -8.72 -5.19
C LEU A 92 6.41 -9.67 -4.22
N TRP A 93 5.75 -10.72 -3.73
CA TRP A 93 6.38 -11.71 -2.87
C TRP A 93 7.46 -12.52 -3.58
N LEU A 94 7.26 -12.88 -4.87
CA LEU A 94 8.31 -13.52 -5.67
C LEU A 94 9.53 -12.62 -5.80
N TYR A 95 9.32 -11.32 -6.02
CA TYR A 95 10.39 -10.33 -6.12
C TYR A 95 11.14 -10.17 -4.80
N ARG A 96 10.44 -9.98 -3.67
CA ARG A 96 11.01 -9.90 -2.32
C ARG A 96 11.88 -11.13 -2.01
N ARG A 97 11.34 -12.32 -2.30
CA ARG A 97 12.07 -13.58 -2.08
C ARG A 97 13.33 -13.70 -2.94
N LYS A 98 13.18 -13.40 -4.23
CA LYS A 98 14.27 -13.58 -5.21
C LYS A 98 15.43 -12.62 -4.98
N TYR A 99 15.15 -11.35 -4.70
CA TYR A 99 16.18 -10.30 -4.68
C TYR A 99 16.62 -9.91 -3.27
N TYR A 100 15.79 -10.11 -2.28
CA TYR A 100 16.06 -9.67 -0.90
C TYR A 100 16.01 -10.80 0.14
N GLY A 101 15.72 -12.03 -0.26
CA GLY A 101 15.64 -13.17 0.66
C GLY A 101 14.52 -13.06 1.70
N ILE A 102 13.45 -12.31 1.39
CA ILE A 102 12.30 -12.10 2.28
C ILE A 102 11.22 -13.12 1.96
N ASN A 103 10.97 -14.03 2.89
CA ASN A 103 9.87 -15.00 2.80
C ASN A 103 8.58 -14.42 3.38
N THR A 104 7.45 -15.06 3.06
CA THR A 104 6.10 -14.63 3.50
C THR A 104 5.88 -14.69 5.01
N ASP A 105 6.67 -15.48 5.73
CA ASP A 105 6.66 -15.62 7.18
C ASP A 105 7.70 -14.75 7.90
N ALA A 106 8.51 -13.98 7.14
CA ALA A 106 9.53 -13.12 7.70
C ALA A 106 8.90 -11.99 8.54
N LYS A 107 9.39 -11.79 9.74
CA LYS A 107 8.95 -10.72 10.62
C LYS A 107 9.16 -9.35 9.98
N PHE A 108 8.14 -8.48 10.05
CA PHE A 108 8.26 -7.11 9.55
C PHE A 108 7.62 -6.09 10.49
N CYS A 109 8.03 -4.84 10.33
CA CYS A 109 7.42 -3.72 11.01
C CYS A 109 6.88 -2.71 9.97
N PHE A 110 5.73 -2.10 10.29
CA PHE A 110 5.11 -1.07 9.46
C PHE A 110 4.42 -0.02 10.32
N PHE A 111 4.08 1.12 9.70
CA PHE A 111 3.34 2.20 10.37
C PHE A 111 1.95 2.36 9.77
N PHE A 112 0.95 2.47 10.63
CA PHE A 112 -0.44 2.64 10.23
C PHE A 112 -1.03 3.95 10.78
N THR A 113 -2.09 4.43 10.12
CA THR A 113 -2.91 5.53 10.62
C THR A 113 -4.06 4.95 11.43
N LEU A 114 -4.28 5.42 12.67
CA LEU A 114 -5.44 5.05 13.46
C LEU A 114 -6.70 5.47 12.69
N ARG A 115 -7.53 4.48 12.39
CA ARG A 115 -8.89 4.62 11.88
C ARG A 115 -9.76 3.69 12.73
N ASP A 116 -11.07 3.87 12.67
CA ASP A 116 -12.04 3.11 13.46
C ASP A 116 -11.92 1.58 13.35
N HIS A 117 -11.24 1.08 12.31
CA HIS A 117 -11.04 -0.36 12.07
C HIS A 117 -9.96 -1.02 12.93
N TYR A 118 -8.99 -0.26 13.44
CA TYR A 118 -7.88 -0.81 14.24
C TYR A 118 -8.07 -0.60 15.75
N GLY A 119 -9.22 -0.09 16.15
CA GLY A 119 -9.45 0.28 17.55
C GLY A 119 -8.52 1.40 18.01
N GLN A 120 -8.42 1.59 19.32
CA GLN A 120 -7.57 2.64 19.92
C GLN A 120 -6.16 2.15 20.27
N THR A 121 -5.70 1.05 19.68
CA THR A 121 -4.36 0.51 19.99
C THR A 121 -3.28 1.28 19.24
N LYS A 122 -2.29 1.76 19.97
CA LYS A 122 -1.12 2.44 19.39
C LYS A 122 -0.11 1.47 18.78
N TYR A 123 -0.19 0.21 19.15
CA TYR A 123 0.65 -0.89 18.67
C TYR A 123 -0.21 -2.10 18.37
N ASP A 124 0.06 -2.77 17.25
CA ASP A 124 -0.53 -4.05 16.86
C ASP A 124 0.60 -5.05 16.62
N GLU A 125 0.86 -5.93 17.58
CA GLU A 125 1.93 -6.90 17.50
C GLU A 125 1.36 -8.31 17.36
N GLN A 126 1.79 -9.00 16.34
CA GLN A 126 1.49 -10.39 16.05
C GLN A 126 2.79 -11.17 15.85
N LYS A 127 2.69 -12.49 15.67
CA LYS A 127 3.85 -13.35 15.49
C LYS A 127 4.82 -12.85 14.40
N ASN A 128 4.29 -12.36 13.28
CA ASN A 128 5.08 -12.03 12.09
C ASN A 128 5.10 -10.54 11.76
N TYR A 129 4.38 -9.69 12.51
CA TYR A 129 4.43 -8.25 12.28
C TYR A 129 4.29 -7.43 13.55
N LEU A 130 4.87 -6.23 13.49
CA LEU A 130 4.70 -5.16 14.45
C LEU A 130 4.16 -3.92 13.71
N GLY A 131 2.89 -3.62 13.92
CA GLY A 131 2.27 -2.37 13.49
C GLY A 131 2.45 -1.27 14.53
N ILE A 132 2.81 -0.07 14.12
CA ILE A 132 3.00 1.09 14.99
C ILE A 132 2.13 2.24 14.47
N SER A 133 1.36 2.88 15.36
CA SER A 133 0.58 4.05 14.98
C SER A 133 1.49 5.23 14.60
N LYS A 134 1.19 5.88 13.46
CA LYS A 134 1.88 7.12 13.04
C LYS A 134 1.73 8.26 14.03
N GLU A 135 0.71 8.25 14.89
CA GLU A 135 0.53 9.25 15.95
C GLU A 135 1.68 9.24 16.98
N LEU A 136 2.42 8.14 17.06
CA LEU A 136 3.59 8.01 17.93
C LEU A 136 4.87 8.60 17.32
N LEU A 137 4.86 9.07 16.07
CA LEU A 137 6.03 9.64 15.40
C LEU A 137 6.34 11.06 15.91
N GLN A 138 6.45 11.17 17.22
CA GLN A 138 6.89 12.37 17.95
C GLN A 138 8.27 12.08 18.55
N ARG A 139 9.10 13.12 18.65
CA ARG A 139 10.50 12.95 19.10
C ARG A 139 10.61 12.23 20.44
N GLU A 140 9.73 12.55 21.37
CA GLU A 140 9.71 12.00 22.73
C GLU A 140 9.32 10.52 22.79
N LYS A 141 8.78 9.99 21.69
CA LYS A 141 8.34 8.60 21.57
C LYS A 141 9.28 7.71 20.73
N LEU A 142 10.29 8.31 20.10
CA LEU A 142 11.17 7.54 19.23
C LEU A 142 12.01 6.51 19.99
N ASP A 143 12.42 6.79 21.23
CA ASP A 143 13.10 5.80 22.10
C ASP A 143 12.23 4.57 22.33
N GLU A 144 10.95 4.77 22.65
CA GLU A 144 10.00 3.69 22.87
C GLU A 144 9.78 2.87 21.56
N ILE A 145 9.62 3.56 20.43
CA ILE A 145 9.45 2.92 19.11
C ILE A 145 10.66 2.07 18.77
N PHE A 146 11.87 2.61 18.91
CA PHE A 146 13.10 1.86 18.63
C PHE A 146 13.29 0.69 19.58
N GLY A 147 12.99 0.83 20.86
CA GLY A 147 13.02 -0.27 21.83
C GLY A 147 12.09 -1.42 21.42
N ARG A 148 10.89 -1.13 20.92
CA ARG A 148 9.95 -2.15 20.43
C ARG A 148 10.43 -2.79 19.12
N ILE A 149 10.90 -2.01 18.16
CA ILE A 149 11.45 -2.53 16.91
C ILE A 149 12.65 -3.44 17.22
N TYR A 150 13.52 -3.02 18.13
CA TYR A 150 14.69 -3.80 18.54
C TYR A 150 14.28 -5.12 19.22
N ALA A 151 13.33 -5.09 20.15
CA ALA A 151 12.82 -6.28 20.82
C ALA A 151 12.11 -7.25 19.86
N PHE A 152 11.38 -6.72 18.88
CA PHE A 152 10.65 -7.52 17.88
C PHE A 152 11.57 -8.21 16.88
N GLN A 153 12.77 -7.66 16.59
CA GLN A 153 13.75 -8.20 15.64
C GLN A 153 13.16 -8.45 14.24
N PRO A 154 12.66 -7.41 13.55
CA PRO A 154 12.11 -7.57 12.21
C PRO A 154 13.21 -7.91 11.21
N LYS A 155 12.88 -8.74 10.22
CA LYS A 155 13.73 -9.03 9.06
C LYS A 155 13.70 -7.89 8.05
N TRP A 156 12.56 -7.19 7.97
CA TRP A 156 12.36 -6.09 7.04
C TRP A 156 11.37 -5.05 7.57
N LEU A 157 11.42 -3.84 6.98
CA LEU A 157 10.49 -2.76 7.29
C LEU A 157 9.71 -2.36 6.04
N LEU A 158 8.41 -2.07 6.20
CA LEU A 158 7.57 -1.45 5.17
C LEU A 158 7.28 -0.02 5.62
N LEU A 159 7.86 0.95 4.96
CA LEU A 159 7.84 2.36 5.41
C LEU A 159 7.46 3.31 4.28
N GLN A 160 6.79 4.39 4.64
CA GLN A 160 6.78 5.59 3.80
C GLN A 160 8.16 6.26 3.86
N PRO A 161 8.67 6.82 2.75
CA PRO A 161 9.95 7.54 2.74
C PRO A 161 10.08 8.61 3.81
N SER A 162 9.02 9.36 4.10
CA SER A 162 9.00 10.38 5.17
C SER A 162 9.25 9.76 6.55
N ILE A 163 8.62 8.63 6.86
CA ILE A 163 8.80 7.89 8.11
C ILE A 163 10.22 7.33 8.19
N ALA A 164 10.69 6.70 7.11
CA ALA A 164 12.05 6.17 7.05
C ALA A 164 13.10 7.27 7.30
N MET A 165 12.88 8.48 6.79
CA MET A 165 13.75 9.64 7.04
C MET A 165 13.73 10.11 8.50
N ILE A 166 12.56 10.11 9.17
CA ILE A 166 12.46 10.45 10.60
C ILE A 166 13.28 9.45 11.42
N LEU A 167 13.08 8.17 11.17
CA LEU A 167 13.79 7.11 11.89
C LEU A 167 15.30 7.13 11.59
N ALA A 168 15.71 7.33 10.33
CA ALA A 168 17.11 7.41 9.93
C ALA A 168 17.82 8.61 10.59
N ARG A 169 17.16 9.75 10.69
CA ARG A 169 17.70 10.92 11.41
C ARG A 169 17.88 10.63 12.89
N TYR A 170 16.91 9.98 13.49
CA TYR A 170 17.00 9.61 14.90
C TYR A 170 18.19 8.67 15.16
N ILE A 171 18.38 7.63 14.32
CA ILE A 171 19.56 6.76 14.40
C ILE A 171 20.86 7.58 14.30
N TYR A 172 20.94 8.46 13.31
CA TYR A 172 22.11 9.29 13.06
C TYR A 172 22.44 10.23 14.25
N GLU A 173 21.43 10.81 14.87
CA GLU A 173 21.58 11.79 15.97
C GLU A 173 21.90 11.13 17.31
N THR A 174 21.35 9.93 17.57
CA THR A 174 21.41 9.28 18.89
C THR A 174 22.31 8.06 18.94
N GLY A 175 22.66 7.48 17.77
CA GLY A 175 23.33 6.18 17.72
C GLY A 175 22.41 5.02 18.11
N ALA A 176 21.07 5.19 17.99
CA ALA A 176 20.12 4.13 18.33
C ALA A 176 20.45 2.82 17.61
N GLU A 177 20.42 1.74 18.36
CA GLU A 177 20.73 0.40 17.83
C GLU A 177 19.68 -0.07 16.82
N VAL A 178 20.15 -0.55 15.69
CA VAL A 178 19.33 -1.18 14.65
C VAL A 178 19.35 -2.69 14.85
N PRO A 179 18.20 -3.39 14.78
CA PRO A 179 18.18 -4.87 14.89
C PRO A 179 19.11 -5.52 13.89
N GLY A 180 20.01 -6.40 14.35
CA GLY A 180 20.92 -7.14 13.48
C GLY A 180 20.21 -8.10 12.50
N SER A 181 18.93 -8.41 12.74
CA SER A 181 18.07 -9.17 11.84
C SER A 181 17.60 -8.37 10.62
N LEU A 182 17.64 -7.03 10.67
CA LEU A 182 17.13 -6.16 9.61
C LEU A 182 18.03 -6.17 8.40
N THR A 183 17.52 -6.56 7.25
CA THR A 183 18.29 -6.65 5.99
C THR A 183 17.66 -5.87 4.84
N TYR A 184 16.38 -5.49 4.96
CA TYR A 184 15.64 -4.92 3.84
C TYR A 184 14.62 -3.88 4.32
N ILE A 185 14.49 -2.79 3.59
CA ILE A 185 13.48 -1.76 3.80
C ILE A 185 12.75 -1.52 2.48
N GLU A 186 11.45 -1.74 2.47
CA GLU A 186 10.58 -1.42 1.34
C GLU A 186 9.98 -0.03 1.56
N LEU A 187 10.22 0.86 0.61
CA LEU A 187 9.71 2.23 0.62
C LEU A 187 8.49 2.32 -0.30
N SER A 188 7.35 2.73 0.24
CA SER A 188 6.08 2.76 -0.49
C SER A 188 5.25 4.01 -0.16
N GLY A 189 4.35 4.40 -1.06
CA GLY A 189 3.36 5.45 -0.86
C GLY A 189 3.82 6.89 -1.07
N GLU A 190 5.12 7.14 -1.24
CA GLU A 190 5.70 8.46 -1.50
C GLU A 190 6.89 8.33 -2.45
N MET A 191 7.24 9.43 -3.12
CA MET A 191 8.48 9.48 -3.89
C MET A 191 9.69 9.55 -2.96
N VAL A 192 10.77 8.87 -3.35
CA VAL A 192 12.06 8.91 -2.66
C VAL A 192 13.17 9.33 -3.63
N THR A 193 14.00 10.28 -3.23
CA THR A 193 15.19 10.69 -3.99
C THR A 193 16.37 9.77 -3.68
N ASP A 194 17.35 9.69 -4.59
CA ASP A 194 18.58 8.91 -4.37
C ASP A 194 19.36 9.37 -3.13
N ARG A 195 19.31 10.66 -2.82
CA ARG A 195 19.95 11.19 -1.60
C ARG A 195 19.28 10.66 -0.33
N GLN A 196 17.95 10.66 -0.29
CA GLN A 196 17.19 10.12 0.84
C GLN A 196 17.44 8.62 0.97
N ARG A 197 17.39 7.89 -0.16
CA ARG A 197 17.66 6.45 -0.18
C ARG A 197 19.01 6.13 0.44
N ARG A 198 20.09 6.74 -0.04
CA ARG A 198 21.45 6.52 0.50
C ARG A 198 21.55 6.86 1.98
N PHE A 199 20.90 7.90 2.44
CA PHE A 199 20.88 8.26 3.85
C PHE A 199 20.17 7.20 4.70
N ILE A 200 19.01 6.72 4.27
CA ILE A 200 18.26 5.64 4.93
C ILE A 200 19.12 4.38 4.99
N GLU A 201 19.68 3.95 3.87
CA GLU A 201 20.55 2.76 3.80
C GLU A 201 21.75 2.86 4.73
N SER A 202 22.41 4.03 4.76
CA SER A 202 23.55 4.28 5.64
C SER A 202 23.18 4.23 7.12
N ALA A 203 22.02 4.79 7.49
CA ALA A 203 21.58 4.81 8.88
C ALA A 203 21.15 3.43 9.39
N PHE A 204 20.42 2.67 8.58
CA PHE A 204 19.90 1.36 8.97
C PHE A 204 20.86 0.18 8.69
N GLY A 205 21.87 0.38 7.87
CA GLY A 205 22.72 -0.74 7.41
C GLY A 205 21.96 -1.77 6.58
N ALA A 206 20.85 -1.41 5.96
CA ALA A 206 19.95 -2.30 5.21
C ALA A 206 19.71 -1.76 3.80
N VAL A 207 19.51 -2.67 2.83
CA VAL A 207 19.19 -2.28 1.45
C VAL A 207 17.75 -1.78 1.34
N THR A 208 17.50 -0.85 0.41
CA THR A 208 16.15 -0.35 0.15
C THR A 208 15.66 -0.71 -1.25
N ALA A 209 14.34 -0.87 -1.39
CA ALA A 209 13.66 -0.84 -2.68
C ALA A 209 12.44 0.05 -2.61
N SER A 210 12.06 0.64 -3.74
CA SER A 210 10.82 1.41 -3.85
C SER A 210 9.74 0.55 -4.49
N GLN A 211 8.59 0.49 -3.84
CA GLN A 211 7.38 -0.08 -4.39
C GLN A 211 6.50 1.07 -4.92
N TYR A 212 6.15 1.01 -6.19
CA TYR A 212 5.08 1.82 -6.75
C TYR A 212 3.79 1.02 -6.72
N GLY A 213 2.74 1.61 -6.22
CA GLY A 213 1.40 1.02 -6.18
C GLY A 213 0.37 2.09 -5.82
N CYS A 214 -0.87 1.83 -6.18
CA CYS A 214 -2.02 2.63 -5.75
C CYS A 214 -3.22 1.72 -5.51
N ASN A 215 -4.10 2.13 -4.60
CA ASN A 215 -5.27 1.32 -4.23
C ASN A 215 -6.28 1.19 -5.37
N GLU A 216 -6.22 2.08 -6.36
CA GLU A 216 -7.15 2.14 -7.48
C GLU A 216 -6.96 1.03 -8.51
N ILE A 217 -5.73 0.54 -8.63
CA ILE A 217 -5.38 -0.49 -9.64
C ILE A 217 -4.55 -1.65 -9.08
N GLY A 218 -4.25 -1.64 -7.78
CA GLY A 218 -3.52 -2.69 -7.09
C GLY A 218 -2.00 -2.56 -7.10
#